data_b183f2dcf9375f00c9dc483ed5f592a7
#
_entry.id   b183f2dcf9375f00c9dc483ed5f592a7
#
_cell.length_a   1.000
_cell.length_b   1.000
_cell.length_c   1.000
_cell.angle_alpha   90.00
_cell.angle_beta   90.00
_cell.angle_gamma   90.00
#
_symmetry.space_group_name_H-M   'P 1'
#
loop_
_entity.id
_entity.type
_entity.pdbx_description
1 polymer ?
#
loop_
_entity_poly.entity_id
_entity_poly.type
_entity_poly.pdbx_seq_one_letter_code
_entity_poly.pdbx_strand_id
1 'polypeptide(L)'
;MKVLAINGSLRKESFSSRVALAAAELAPEGVEIEQYDGLDSIPGFNQDLEADAIPAGVEDLRERLEASDAVLIVTPEYNASAPGALKNAIDWASRPHGESALAGLPAAIISASPMPFGAIWAGQQIHKAFTITGTPTVEREVAIGKVDEKLEADGTLGDEKAREEVTALLAELEELVGQVNQEEAEEVAA
;
A
#
# COMPACT_ATOMS: atom_id res chain seq x y z
N MET A 1 -12.24 1.36 -10.78
CA MET A 1 -10.87 0.99 -10.35
C MET A 1 -10.92 0.36 -8.98
N LYS A 2 -10.30 -0.81 -8.80
CA LYS A 2 -10.18 -1.48 -7.49
C LYS A 2 -8.78 -1.28 -6.92
N VAL A 3 -8.70 -0.86 -5.66
CA VAL A 3 -7.44 -0.63 -4.96
C VAL A 3 -7.40 -1.51 -3.72
N LEU A 4 -6.35 -2.30 -3.55
CA LEU A 4 -6.11 -3.06 -2.33
C LEU A 4 -5.32 -2.21 -1.34
N ALA A 5 -5.93 -1.83 -0.21
CA ALA A 5 -5.24 -1.09 0.84
C ALA A 5 -4.62 -2.05 1.86
N ILE A 6 -3.30 -2.02 1.99
CA ILE A 6 -2.55 -2.82 2.97
C ILE A 6 -2.08 -1.91 4.10
N ASN A 7 -2.68 -2.08 5.28
CA ASN A 7 -2.23 -1.40 6.49
C ASN A 7 -1.03 -2.13 7.11
N GLY A 8 0.08 -1.43 7.30
CA GLY A 8 1.32 -2.00 7.87
C GLY A 8 1.28 -2.33 9.36
N SER A 9 0.21 -1.99 10.08
CA SER A 9 0.07 -2.26 11.51
C SER A 9 -0.88 -3.42 11.79
N LEU A 10 -0.45 -4.37 12.62
CA LEU A 10 -1.33 -5.45 13.11
C LEU A 10 -2.26 -5.02 14.25
N ARG A 11 -2.16 -3.78 14.75
CA ARG A 11 -3.07 -3.27 15.77
C ARG A 11 -4.40 -2.86 15.14
N LYS A 12 -5.52 -3.37 15.64
CA LYS A 12 -6.86 -3.06 15.13
C LYS A 12 -7.18 -1.57 15.13
N GLU A 13 -6.87 -0.88 16.24
CA GLU A 13 -7.11 0.56 16.43
C GLU A 13 -5.81 1.37 16.18
N SER A 14 -5.07 1.04 15.12
CA SER A 14 -3.88 1.80 14.76
C SER A 14 -4.24 3.09 14.03
N PHE A 15 -3.41 4.12 14.14
CA PHE A 15 -3.59 5.35 13.37
C PHE A 15 -3.52 5.06 11.86
N SER A 16 -2.65 4.15 11.42
CA SER A 16 -2.57 3.77 10.02
C SER A 16 -3.82 3.04 9.52
N SER A 17 -4.49 2.21 10.34
CA SER A 17 -5.77 1.62 9.92
C SER A 17 -6.88 2.66 9.80
N ARG A 18 -6.93 3.63 10.71
CA ARG A 18 -7.88 4.75 10.62
C ARG A 18 -7.62 5.64 9.41
N VAL A 19 -6.35 5.91 9.09
CA VAL A 19 -5.97 6.65 7.87
C VAL A 19 -6.34 5.87 6.61
N ALA A 20 -6.18 4.54 6.59
CA ALA A 20 -6.58 3.71 5.46
C ALA A 20 -8.11 3.76 5.22
N LEU A 21 -8.90 3.75 6.29
CA LEU A 21 -10.36 3.92 6.19
C LEU A 21 -10.73 5.34 5.72
N ALA A 22 -10.09 6.38 6.27
CA ALA A 22 -10.31 7.74 5.83
C ALA A 22 -9.91 7.96 4.35
N ALA A 23 -8.86 7.31 3.87
CA ALA A 23 -8.48 7.33 2.46
C ALA A 23 -9.57 6.70 1.56
N ALA A 24 -10.24 5.64 2.01
CA ALA A 24 -11.35 5.04 1.29
C ALA A 24 -12.57 6.00 1.17
N GLU A 25 -12.82 6.82 2.19
CA GLU A 25 -13.86 7.85 2.16
C GLU A 25 -13.51 9.05 1.24
N LEU A 26 -12.22 9.29 1.02
CA LEU A 26 -11.69 10.36 0.16
C LEU A 26 -11.45 9.91 -1.29
N ALA A 27 -11.73 8.64 -1.60
CA ALA A 27 -11.50 8.09 -2.93
C ALA A 27 -12.35 8.82 -4.00
N PRO A 28 -11.79 9.08 -5.20
CA PRO A 28 -12.54 9.62 -6.32
C PRO A 28 -13.73 8.74 -6.72
N GLU A 29 -14.69 9.31 -7.43
CA GLU A 29 -15.83 8.55 -7.97
C GLU A 29 -15.34 7.42 -8.90
N GLY A 30 -15.82 6.20 -8.67
CA GLY A 30 -15.40 5.01 -9.44
C GLY A 30 -14.16 4.30 -8.90
N VAL A 31 -13.54 4.79 -7.82
CA VAL A 31 -12.45 4.14 -7.12
C VAL A 31 -12.97 3.44 -5.86
N GLU A 32 -12.82 2.14 -5.79
CA GLU A 32 -13.17 1.31 -4.64
C GLU A 32 -11.90 0.86 -3.92
N ILE A 33 -11.79 1.17 -2.63
CA ILE A 33 -10.63 0.78 -1.81
C ILE A 33 -11.04 -0.32 -0.83
N GLU A 34 -10.55 -1.53 -1.10
CA GLU A 34 -10.74 -2.70 -0.23
C GLU A 34 -9.61 -2.79 0.79
N GLN A 35 -9.92 -3.02 2.07
CA GLN A 35 -8.92 -3.20 3.13
C GLN A 35 -8.45 -4.66 3.16
N TYR A 36 -7.12 -4.87 3.13
CA TYR A 36 -6.53 -6.18 3.34
C TYR A 36 -6.38 -6.47 4.83
N ASP A 37 -6.99 -7.52 5.31
CA ASP A 37 -7.03 -7.94 6.72
C ASP A 37 -6.18 -9.19 7.03
N GLY A 38 -5.52 -9.77 6.02
CA GLY A 38 -4.75 -11.02 6.12
C GLY A 38 -3.28 -10.86 6.53
N LEU A 39 -2.80 -9.66 6.84
CA LEU A 39 -1.36 -9.39 7.05
C LEU A 39 -0.74 -10.24 8.19
N ASP A 40 -1.48 -10.57 9.23
CA ASP A 40 -1.03 -11.38 10.36
C ASP A 40 -0.99 -12.88 10.08
N SER A 41 -1.62 -13.33 9.00
CA SER A 41 -1.63 -14.74 8.55
C SER A 41 -0.42 -15.13 7.70
N ILE A 42 0.39 -14.15 7.29
CA ILE A 42 1.54 -14.35 6.40
C ILE A 42 2.76 -14.80 7.22
N PRO A 43 3.26 -16.03 7.05
CA PRO A 43 4.43 -16.51 7.77
C PRO A 43 5.69 -15.77 7.34
N GLY A 44 6.74 -15.83 8.15
CA GLY A 44 8.06 -15.28 7.79
C GLY A 44 8.54 -15.81 6.45
N PHE A 45 9.06 -14.91 5.61
CA PHE A 45 9.55 -15.28 4.29
C PHE A 45 10.63 -16.36 4.40
N ASN A 46 10.39 -17.46 3.68
CA ASN A 46 11.33 -18.56 3.52
C ASN A 46 11.19 -19.14 2.11
N GLN A 47 12.24 -19.01 1.32
CA GLN A 47 12.23 -19.46 -0.08
C GLN A 47 12.02 -20.98 -0.22
N ASP A 48 12.37 -21.79 0.79
CA ASP A 48 12.12 -23.23 0.74
C ASP A 48 10.62 -23.57 0.66
N LEU A 49 9.78 -22.74 1.30
CA LEU A 49 8.32 -22.92 1.25
C LEU A 49 7.72 -22.59 -0.13
N GLU A 50 8.41 -21.81 -0.94
CA GLU A 50 7.99 -21.49 -2.31
C GLU A 50 8.05 -22.70 -3.24
N ALA A 51 8.99 -23.64 -2.99
CA ALA A 51 9.17 -24.83 -3.79
C ALA A 51 8.24 -25.99 -3.40
N ASP A 52 7.86 -26.09 -2.11
CA ASP A 52 7.12 -27.24 -1.59
C ASP A 52 5.60 -27.00 -1.55
N ALA A 53 5.18 -25.96 -0.87
CA ALA A 53 3.77 -25.54 -0.78
C ALA A 53 3.68 -24.08 -0.32
N ILE A 54 3.14 -23.21 -1.15
CA ILE A 54 2.95 -21.80 -0.81
C ILE A 54 1.97 -21.70 0.36
N PRO A 55 2.29 -20.97 1.45
CA PRO A 55 1.36 -20.81 2.57
C PRO A 55 0.07 -20.09 2.15
N ALA A 56 -1.08 -20.54 2.65
CA ALA A 56 -2.38 -20.01 2.27
C ALA A 56 -2.53 -18.48 2.44
N GLY A 57 -1.92 -17.89 3.48
CA GLY A 57 -1.91 -16.42 3.64
C GLY A 57 -1.09 -15.69 2.57
N VAL A 58 -0.11 -16.35 1.96
CA VAL A 58 0.66 -15.81 0.83
C VAL A 58 -0.14 -15.93 -0.47
N GLU A 59 -0.81 -17.05 -0.68
CA GLU A 59 -1.71 -17.25 -1.83
C GLU A 59 -2.82 -16.20 -1.82
N ASP A 60 -3.52 -16.02 -0.67
CA ASP A 60 -4.56 -15.00 -0.51
C ASP A 60 -4.05 -13.58 -0.82
N LEU A 61 -2.85 -13.21 -0.31
CA LEU A 61 -2.26 -11.90 -0.62
C LEU A 61 -2.03 -11.72 -2.13
N ARG A 62 -1.45 -12.71 -2.80
CA ARG A 62 -1.16 -12.66 -4.23
C ARG A 62 -2.45 -12.57 -5.06
N GLU A 63 -3.43 -13.42 -4.79
CA GLU A 63 -4.74 -13.41 -5.45
C GLU A 63 -5.44 -12.04 -5.31
N ARG A 64 -5.37 -11.42 -4.12
CA ARG A 64 -5.94 -10.09 -3.88
C ARG A 64 -5.21 -8.98 -4.64
N LEU A 65 -3.88 -9.03 -4.70
CA LEU A 65 -3.09 -8.09 -5.49
C LEU A 65 -3.39 -8.24 -6.99
N GLU A 66 -3.40 -9.46 -7.51
CA GLU A 66 -3.71 -9.76 -8.92
C GLU A 66 -5.14 -9.39 -9.33
N ALA A 67 -6.09 -9.42 -8.38
CA ALA A 67 -7.48 -9.01 -8.61
C ALA A 67 -7.71 -7.49 -8.49
N SER A 68 -6.66 -6.72 -8.22
CA SER A 68 -6.71 -5.26 -8.01
C SER A 68 -6.01 -4.51 -9.13
N ASP A 69 -6.50 -3.31 -9.43
CA ASP A 69 -5.89 -2.41 -10.41
C ASP A 69 -4.70 -1.62 -9.82
N ALA A 70 -4.63 -1.52 -8.48
CA ALA A 70 -3.57 -0.82 -7.77
C ALA A 70 -3.47 -1.27 -6.30
N VAL A 71 -2.35 -0.93 -5.64
CA VAL A 71 -2.16 -1.13 -4.20
C VAL A 71 -1.92 0.20 -3.48
N LEU A 72 -2.60 0.39 -2.35
CA LEU A 72 -2.37 1.51 -1.43
C LEU A 72 -1.72 0.98 -0.14
N ILE A 73 -0.49 1.39 0.12
CA ILE A 73 0.16 1.08 1.40
C ILE A 73 -0.10 2.20 2.39
N VAL A 74 -0.62 1.86 3.57
CA VAL A 74 -0.72 2.81 4.68
C VAL A 74 0.11 2.30 5.85
N THR A 75 1.20 2.99 6.18
CA THR A 75 2.21 2.44 7.09
C THR A 75 2.51 3.33 8.28
N PRO A 76 2.66 2.78 9.50
CA PRO A 76 3.39 3.41 10.57
C PRO A 76 4.89 3.20 10.39
N GLU A 77 5.68 3.71 11.31
CA GLU A 77 7.13 3.54 11.36
C GLU A 77 7.55 2.88 12.68
N TYR A 78 8.34 1.84 12.59
CA TYR A 78 8.94 1.16 13.75
C TYR A 78 10.47 1.21 13.63
N ASN A 79 11.13 1.91 14.55
CA ASN A 79 12.59 2.05 14.56
C ASN A 79 13.15 2.58 13.23
N ALA A 80 12.57 3.67 12.71
CA ALA A 80 12.94 4.31 11.44
C ALA A 80 12.85 3.36 10.21
N SER A 81 11.88 2.44 10.21
CA SER A 81 11.72 1.41 9.18
C SER A 81 10.26 1.03 9.00
N ALA A 82 9.94 0.41 7.86
CA ALA A 82 8.65 -0.22 7.66
C ALA A 82 8.43 -1.35 8.69
N PRO A 83 7.19 -1.58 9.15
CA PRO A 83 6.87 -2.69 10.02
C PRO A 83 7.32 -4.03 9.43
N GLY A 84 7.87 -4.93 10.27
CA GLY A 84 8.37 -6.22 9.81
C GLY A 84 7.31 -7.07 9.10
N ALA A 85 6.05 -7.04 9.56
CA ALA A 85 4.95 -7.76 8.91
C ALA A 85 4.68 -7.22 7.49
N LEU A 86 4.67 -5.90 7.30
CA LEU A 86 4.49 -5.28 5.99
C LEU A 86 5.65 -5.59 5.05
N LYS A 87 6.89 -5.47 5.54
CA LYS A 87 8.06 -5.79 4.73
C LYS A 87 8.07 -7.27 4.32
N ASN A 88 7.68 -8.16 5.24
CA ASN A 88 7.52 -9.57 4.98
C ASN A 88 6.46 -9.87 3.90
N ALA A 89 5.32 -9.17 3.94
CA ALA A 89 4.29 -9.28 2.89
C ALA A 89 4.82 -8.85 1.52
N ILE A 90 5.57 -7.73 1.46
CA ILE A 90 6.24 -7.27 0.23
C ILE A 90 7.24 -8.31 -0.28
N ASP A 91 8.03 -8.94 0.60
CA ASP A 91 8.98 -9.98 0.22
C ASP A 91 8.28 -11.19 -0.41
N TRP A 92 7.16 -11.63 0.16
CA TRP A 92 6.35 -12.70 -0.41
C TRP A 92 5.65 -12.32 -1.72
N ALA A 93 5.09 -11.11 -1.80
CA ALA A 93 4.38 -10.63 -2.98
C ALA A 93 5.32 -10.34 -4.16
N SER A 94 6.61 -10.11 -3.91
CA SER A 94 7.65 -9.93 -4.94
C SER A 94 8.10 -11.25 -5.59
N ARG A 95 7.50 -12.37 -5.22
CA ARG A 95 7.83 -13.71 -5.71
C ARG A 95 6.64 -14.34 -6.44
N PRO A 96 6.88 -15.31 -7.37
CA PRO A 96 8.20 -15.70 -7.91
C PRO A 96 8.86 -14.60 -8.72
N HIS A 97 10.18 -14.66 -8.88
CA HIS A 97 10.90 -13.62 -9.64
C HIS A 97 10.50 -13.64 -11.11
N GLY A 98 10.10 -12.50 -11.65
CA GLY A 98 9.62 -12.37 -13.02
C GLY A 98 8.11 -12.57 -13.21
N GLU A 99 7.41 -13.10 -12.20
CA GLU A 99 5.95 -13.34 -12.22
C GLU A 99 5.31 -12.87 -10.90
N SER A 100 5.84 -11.80 -10.31
CA SER A 100 5.37 -11.32 -9.00
C SER A 100 4.08 -10.52 -9.14
N ALA A 101 3.17 -10.67 -8.18
CA ALA A 101 1.93 -9.90 -8.10
C ALA A 101 2.13 -8.38 -7.92
N LEU A 102 3.37 -7.94 -7.62
CA LEU A 102 3.72 -6.53 -7.50
C LEU A 102 4.31 -5.93 -8.79
N ALA A 103 4.85 -6.77 -9.70
CA ALA A 103 5.45 -6.25 -10.92
C ALA A 103 4.39 -5.64 -11.83
N GLY A 104 4.59 -4.37 -12.21
CA GLY A 104 3.64 -3.63 -13.03
C GLY A 104 2.39 -3.10 -12.27
N LEU A 105 2.11 -3.55 -11.05
CA LEU A 105 0.95 -3.10 -10.28
C LEU A 105 1.18 -1.68 -9.74
N PRO A 106 0.40 -0.66 -10.16
CA PRO A 106 0.52 0.71 -9.65
C PRO A 106 0.35 0.81 -8.14
N ALA A 107 1.16 1.64 -7.49
CA ALA A 107 1.16 1.77 -6.05
C ALA A 107 1.16 3.22 -5.56
N ALA A 108 0.51 3.46 -4.42
CA ALA A 108 0.62 4.70 -3.65
C ALA A 108 0.97 4.39 -2.19
N ILE A 109 1.63 5.34 -1.52
CA ILE A 109 2.10 5.15 -0.14
C ILE A 109 1.68 6.33 0.72
N ILE A 110 0.98 6.04 1.82
CA ILE A 110 0.70 6.98 2.90
C ILE A 110 1.44 6.48 4.15
N SER A 111 2.23 7.33 4.75
CA SER A 111 2.81 7.06 6.05
C SER A 111 2.18 7.94 7.14
N ALA A 112 2.00 7.41 8.35
CA ALA A 112 1.31 8.12 9.42
C ALA A 112 1.91 7.82 10.78
N SER A 113 2.13 8.88 11.58
CA SER A 113 2.69 8.76 12.92
C SER A 113 2.23 9.92 13.82
N PRO A 114 2.05 9.69 15.14
CA PRO A 114 1.94 10.78 16.13
C PRO A 114 3.20 11.67 16.18
N MET A 115 4.34 11.16 15.71
CA MET A 115 5.57 11.96 15.64
C MET A 115 5.51 12.98 14.49
N PRO A 116 6.24 14.13 14.59
CA PRO A 116 6.15 15.22 13.60
C PRO A 116 6.50 14.82 12.15
N PHE A 117 7.38 13.85 11.97
CA PHE A 117 7.87 13.43 10.64
C PHE A 117 6.93 12.46 9.90
N GLY A 118 5.79 12.06 10.50
CA GLY A 118 4.75 11.29 9.81
C GLY A 118 5.18 9.92 9.29
N ALA A 119 6.18 9.28 9.90
CA ALA A 119 6.70 7.98 9.46
C ALA A 119 7.34 8.00 8.05
N ILE A 120 7.93 9.12 7.66
CA ILE A 120 8.46 9.32 6.30
C ILE A 120 9.53 8.29 5.90
N TRP A 121 10.38 7.85 6.83
CA TRP A 121 11.45 6.88 6.52
C TRP A 121 10.89 5.50 6.19
N ALA A 122 9.77 5.10 6.82
CA ALA A 122 9.07 3.86 6.46
C ALA A 122 8.50 3.96 5.03
N GLY A 123 7.87 5.10 4.67
CA GLY A 123 7.37 5.36 3.32
C GLY A 123 8.49 5.27 2.27
N GLN A 124 9.60 5.95 2.50
CA GLN A 124 10.77 5.94 1.60
C GLN A 124 11.39 4.54 1.45
N GLN A 125 11.42 3.75 2.53
CA GLN A 125 11.89 2.38 2.46
C GLN A 125 11.00 1.49 1.58
N ILE A 126 9.68 1.66 1.66
CA ILE A 126 8.72 0.93 0.83
C ILE A 126 8.86 1.36 -0.62
N HIS A 127 8.95 2.66 -0.89
CA HIS A 127 9.18 3.19 -2.23
C HIS A 127 10.43 2.58 -2.87
N LYS A 128 11.54 2.53 -2.12
CA LYS A 128 12.76 1.86 -2.58
C LYS A 128 12.56 0.37 -2.85
N ALA A 129 11.80 -0.35 -2.02
CA ALA A 129 11.49 -1.75 -2.27
C ALA A 129 10.68 -1.92 -3.55
N PHE A 130 9.68 -1.07 -3.78
CA PHE A 130 8.83 -1.09 -4.96
C PHE A 130 9.60 -0.78 -6.25
N THR A 131 10.56 0.14 -6.20
CA THR A 131 11.48 0.38 -7.33
C THR A 131 12.21 -0.90 -7.75
N ILE A 132 12.65 -1.73 -6.79
CA ILE A 132 13.37 -2.98 -7.07
C ILE A 132 12.44 -4.11 -7.55
N THR A 133 11.18 -4.11 -7.08
CA THR A 133 10.20 -5.14 -7.48
C THR A 133 9.52 -4.84 -8.83
N GLY A 134 9.81 -3.67 -9.43
CA GLY A 134 9.17 -3.25 -10.69
C GLY A 134 7.73 -2.77 -10.49
N THR A 135 7.40 -2.27 -9.30
CA THR A 135 6.09 -1.72 -8.94
C THR A 135 6.08 -0.23 -9.26
N PRO A 136 5.34 0.25 -10.27
CA PRO A 136 5.20 1.68 -10.55
C PRO A 136 4.59 2.38 -9.32
N THR A 137 5.19 3.48 -8.88
CA THR A 137 4.75 4.13 -7.63
C THR A 137 4.55 5.62 -7.86
N VAL A 138 3.44 6.16 -7.36
CA VAL A 138 3.19 7.61 -7.34
C VAL A 138 4.34 8.30 -6.62
N GLU A 139 4.92 9.35 -7.23
CA GLU A 139 6.08 10.06 -6.67
C GLU A 139 5.74 10.94 -5.46
N ARG A 140 4.46 11.28 -5.28
CA ARG A 140 4.01 12.08 -4.14
C ARG A 140 4.25 11.36 -2.83
N GLU A 141 5.03 11.94 -1.94
CA GLU A 141 5.19 11.48 -0.56
C GLU A 141 4.11 12.09 0.35
N VAL A 142 3.21 11.25 0.88
CA VAL A 142 2.22 11.66 1.89
C VAL A 142 2.65 11.12 3.25
N ALA A 143 3.12 12.03 4.10
CA ALA A 143 3.59 11.71 5.46
C ALA A 143 2.79 12.50 6.49
N ILE A 144 1.81 11.84 7.13
CA ILE A 144 0.90 12.47 8.09
C ILE A 144 1.52 12.47 9.49
N GLY A 145 2.25 13.54 9.82
CA GLY A 145 2.76 13.77 11.16
C GLY A 145 1.67 14.28 12.11
N LYS A 146 1.83 13.99 13.42
CA LYS A 146 0.84 14.32 14.46
C LYS A 146 -0.56 13.81 14.10
N VAL A 147 -0.62 12.60 13.59
CA VAL A 147 -1.86 11.99 13.07
C VAL A 147 -2.95 11.89 14.14
N ASP A 148 -2.58 11.75 15.38
CA ASP A 148 -3.49 11.75 16.53
C ASP A 148 -4.23 13.09 16.75
N GLU A 149 -3.62 14.23 16.33
CA GLU A 149 -4.23 15.56 16.36
C GLU A 149 -5.12 15.83 15.11
N LYS A 150 -5.00 14.98 14.06
CA LYS A 150 -5.63 15.17 12.74
C LYS A 150 -6.80 14.23 12.45
N LEU A 151 -6.91 13.15 13.22
CA LEU A 151 -8.01 12.20 13.14
C LEU A 151 -9.09 12.53 14.16
N GLU A 152 -10.30 12.74 13.68
CA GLU A 152 -11.49 12.98 14.52
C GLU A 152 -11.93 11.71 15.27
N ALA A 153 -12.80 11.88 16.27
CA ALA A 153 -13.26 10.75 17.09
C ALA A 153 -14.05 9.70 16.30
N ASP A 154 -14.71 10.10 15.22
CA ASP A 154 -15.44 9.22 14.30
C ASP A 154 -14.55 8.48 13.29
N GLY A 155 -13.25 8.80 13.27
CA GLY A 155 -12.28 8.18 12.36
C GLY A 155 -11.98 9.00 11.10
N THR A 156 -12.71 10.06 10.85
CA THR A 156 -12.46 10.94 9.69
C THR A 156 -11.14 11.70 9.83
N LEU A 157 -10.53 12.04 8.69
CA LEU A 157 -9.35 12.90 8.66
C LEU A 157 -9.81 14.36 8.66
N GLY A 158 -9.76 15.04 9.84
CA GLY A 158 -10.27 16.39 10.05
C GLY A 158 -9.36 17.51 9.52
N ASP A 159 -8.05 17.25 9.42
CA ASP A 159 -7.08 18.23 8.93
C ASP A 159 -7.21 18.43 7.41
N GLU A 160 -7.56 19.65 6.97
CA GLU A 160 -7.83 19.98 5.57
C GLU A 160 -6.62 19.69 4.67
N LYS A 161 -5.42 20.08 5.11
CA LYS A 161 -4.20 19.83 4.34
C LYS A 161 -3.92 18.35 4.14
N ALA A 162 -4.08 17.54 5.19
CA ALA A 162 -3.87 16.11 5.08
C ALA A 162 -4.91 15.44 4.15
N ARG A 163 -6.17 15.94 4.18
CA ARG A 163 -7.22 15.49 3.25
C ARG A 163 -6.87 15.81 1.81
N GLU A 164 -6.44 17.05 1.53
CA GLU A 164 -6.01 17.48 0.20
C GLU A 164 -4.85 16.63 -0.32
N GLU A 165 -3.85 16.36 0.50
CA GLU A 165 -2.70 15.53 0.14
C GLU A 165 -3.10 14.07 -0.17
N VAL A 166 -3.98 13.47 0.64
CA VAL A 166 -4.51 12.12 0.39
C VAL A 166 -5.36 12.09 -0.87
N THR A 167 -6.26 13.06 -1.06
CA THR A 167 -7.10 13.14 -2.27
C THR A 167 -6.25 13.28 -3.54
N ALA A 168 -5.23 14.14 -3.50
CA ALA A 168 -4.32 14.32 -4.62
C ALA A 168 -3.52 13.04 -4.92
N LEU A 169 -3.05 12.33 -3.89
CA LEU A 169 -2.34 11.05 -4.05
C LEU A 169 -3.23 10.01 -4.74
N LEU A 170 -4.51 9.92 -4.35
CA LEU A 170 -5.44 8.95 -4.93
C LEU A 170 -5.79 9.29 -6.39
N ALA A 171 -5.90 10.57 -6.72
CA ALA A 171 -6.08 11.02 -8.11
C ALA A 171 -4.84 10.71 -8.97
N GLU A 172 -3.63 10.94 -8.45
CA GLU A 172 -2.39 10.57 -9.14
C GLU A 172 -2.23 9.05 -9.29
N LEU A 173 -2.75 8.25 -8.35
CA LEU A 173 -2.78 6.79 -8.48
C LEU A 173 -3.70 6.36 -9.63
N GLU A 174 -4.88 6.98 -9.75
CA GLU A 174 -5.81 6.72 -10.86
C GLU A 174 -5.18 7.07 -12.22
N GLU A 175 -4.48 8.19 -12.31
CA GLU A 175 -3.73 8.59 -13.51
C GLU A 175 -2.63 7.59 -13.85
N LEU A 176 -1.87 7.11 -12.85
CA LEU A 176 -0.81 6.13 -13.02
C LEU A 176 -1.35 4.79 -13.54
N VAL A 177 -2.49 4.31 -13.01
CA VAL A 177 -3.18 3.12 -13.52
C VAL A 177 -3.54 3.29 -15.00
N GLY A 178 -4.07 4.46 -15.38
CA GLY A 178 -4.37 4.77 -16.78
C GLY A 178 -3.15 4.71 -17.71
N GLN A 179 -2.00 5.20 -17.24
CA GLN A 179 -0.73 5.18 -17.98
C GLN A 179 -0.20 3.77 -18.18
N VAL A 180 -0.14 2.97 -17.10
CA VAL A 180 0.33 1.58 -17.16
C VAL A 180 -0.53 0.73 -18.10
N ASN A 181 -1.86 0.86 -18.03
CA ASN A 181 -2.78 0.15 -18.92
C ASN A 181 -2.59 0.54 -20.41
N GLN A 182 -2.23 1.79 -20.69
CA GLN A 182 -1.95 2.25 -22.06
C GLN A 182 -0.64 1.66 -22.58
N GLU A 183 0.43 1.65 -21.78
CA GLU A 183 1.73 1.09 -22.13
C GLU A 183 1.61 -0.41 -22.42
N GLU A 184 0.90 -1.18 -21.59
CA GLU A 184 0.65 -2.61 -21.81
C GLU A 184 -0.14 -2.87 -23.10
N ALA A 185 -1.16 -2.05 -23.39
CA ALA A 185 -1.94 -2.17 -24.60
C ALA A 185 -1.11 -1.90 -25.87
N GLU A 186 -0.17 -0.96 -25.81
CA GLU A 186 0.76 -0.66 -26.91
C GLU A 186 1.79 -1.78 -27.12
N GLU A 187 2.32 -2.38 -26.05
CA GLU A 187 3.25 -3.51 -26.13
C GLU A 187 2.61 -4.77 -26.74
N VAL A 188 1.34 -5.05 -26.40
CA VAL A 188 0.60 -6.19 -26.98
C VAL A 188 0.27 -5.96 -28.47
N ALA A 189 0.16 -4.71 -28.91
CA ALA A 189 -0.16 -4.36 -30.29
C ALA A 189 1.06 -4.31 -31.24
N ALA A 190 2.29 -4.33 -30.70
CA ALA A 190 3.56 -4.21 -31.44
C ALA A 190 4.14 -5.56 -31.84
#